data_1fe6341858f4820afe03d2173aa02fc8
#
_entry.id   1fe6341858f4820afe03d2173aa02fc8
#
_cell.length_a   1.000
_cell.length_b   1.000
_cell.length_c   1.000
_cell.angle_alpha   90.00
_cell.angle_beta   90.00
_cell.angle_gamma   90.00
#
_symmetry.space_group_name_H-M   'P 1'
#
loop_
_entity.id
_entity.type
_entity.pdbx_description
1 polymer ?
#
loop_
_entity_poly.entity_id
_entity_poly.type
_entity_poly.pdbx_seq_one_letter_code
_entity_poly.pdbx_strand_id
1 'polypeptide(L)'
;MGREPFTTAGTAGALQAYLLGPVDFDALLALQRLLVYQVGGDRARAALLVCEHGPLLTVGRHGSRAHILYEPEELQALRWPVRWVNRGGGALLHLPGQLAVYPVLPLDRLGLGLQEYLDRLQGV
;
A
#
# COMPACT_ATOMS: atom_id res chain seq x y z
N MET A 1 26.77 -13.09 -3.94
CA MET A 1 25.94 -11.88 -3.88
C MET A 1 24.49 -12.27 -3.74
N GLY A 2 23.82 -11.72 -2.76
CA GLY A 2 22.42 -11.99 -2.57
C GLY A 2 21.57 -11.38 -3.69
N ARG A 3 20.57 -12.12 -4.11
CA ARG A 3 19.56 -11.60 -5.02
C ARG A 3 18.63 -10.71 -4.22
N GLU A 4 18.29 -9.55 -4.75
CA GLU A 4 17.27 -8.73 -4.14
C GLU A 4 15.94 -9.49 -4.11
N PRO A 5 15.21 -9.42 -3.00
CA PRO A 5 13.93 -10.12 -2.88
C PRO A 5 12.84 -9.52 -3.75
N PHE A 6 13.09 -8.38 -4.39
CA PHE A 6 12.12 -7.66 -5.20
C PHE A 6 12.69 -7.40 -6.58
N THR A 7 11.82 -7.42 -7.58
CA THR A 7 12.15 -7.00 -8.93
C THR A 7 11.93 -5.49 -9.05
N THR A 8 12.96 -4.78 -9.50
CA THR A 8 12.86 -3.35 -9.77
C THR A 8 12.49 -3.18 -11.25
N ALA A 9 11.40 -2.46 -11.52
CA ALA A 9 10.91 -2.25 -12.88
C ALA A 9 11.62 -1.15 -13.62
N GLY A 10 12.45 -0.37 -12.94
CA GLY A 10 13.23 0.69 -13.55
C GLY A 10 13.33 1.90 -12.65
N THR A 11 14.15 2.83 -13.08
CA THR A 11 14.39 4.08 -12.38
C THR A 11 14.22 5.21 -13.35
N ALA A 12 13.26 6.10 -13.11
CA ALA A 12 13.06 7.32 -13.87
C ALA A 12 13.46 8.50 -12.97
N GLY A 13 14.69 9.01 -13.13
CA GLY A 13 15.23 10.00 -12.23
C GLY A 13 15.26 9.47 -10.81
N ALA A 14 14.41 10.00 -9.94
CA ALA A 14 14.36 9.62 -8.53
C ALA A 14 13.31 8.56 -8.20
N LEU A 15 12.48 8.14 -9.15
CA LEU A 15 11.42 7.17 -8.89
C LEU A 15 11.93 5.75 -9.12
N GLN A 16 11.72 4.90 -8.12
CA GLN A 16 12.03 3.47 -8.21
C GLN A 16 10.75 2.67 -8.00
N ALA A 17 10.43 1.83 -8.96
CA ALA A 17 9.26 0.96 -8.89
C ALA A 17 9.66 -0.45 -8.46
N TYR A 18 8.90 -1.02 -7.53
CA TYR A 18 9.09 -2.37 -7.00
C TYR A 18 7.90 -3.22 -7.40
N LEU A 19 8.13 -4.19 -8.26
CA LEU A 19 7.11 -5.16 -8.68
C LEU A 19 7.23 -6.40 -7.79
N LEU A 20 6.35 -6.53 -6.83
CA LEU A 20 6.48 -7.52 -5.77
C LEU A 20 5.68 -8.80 -6.03
N GLY A 21 4.69 -8.74 -6.93
CA GLY A 21 3.76 -9.85 -7.10
C GLY A 21 2.92 -10.09 -5.84
N PRO A 22 2.47 -11.33 -5.60
CA PRO A 22 1.79 -11.67 -4.36
C PRO A 22 2.74 -11.49 -3.18
N VAL A 23 2.31 -10.74 -2.17
CA VAL A 23 3.14 -10.44 -1.00
C VAL A 23 2.29 -10.46 0.26
N ASP A 24 2.86 -10.95 1.35
CA ASP A 24 2.24 -10.89 2.67
C ASP A 24 2.04 -9.43 3.09
N PHE A 25 0.87 -9.14 3.65
CA PHE A 25 0.50 -7.77 4.00
C PHE A 25 1.43 -7.16 5.04
N ASP A 26 1.83 -7.92 6.05
CA ASP A 26 2.75 -7.43 7.09
C ASP A 26 4.15 -7.17 6.51
N ALA A 27 4.61 -8.01 5.60
CA ALA A 27 5.86 -7.79 4.90
C ALA A 27 5.81 -6.51 4.05
N LEU A 28 4.69 -6.28 3.36
CA LEU A 28 4.47 -5.04 2.59
C LEU A 28 4.52 -3.82 3.50
N LEU A 29 3.84 -3.87 4.65
CA LEU A 29 3.84 -2.74 5.59
C LEU A 29 5.25 -2.45 6.14
N ALA A 30 6.05 -3.48 6.39
CA ALA A 30 7.42 -3.30 6.85
C ALA A 30 8.28 -2.62 5.77
N LEU A 31 8.15 -3.06 4.53
CA LEU A 31 8.85 -2.45 3.41
C LEU A 31 8.40 -1.00 3.19
N GLN A 32 7.10 -0.75 3.28
CA GLN A 32 6.56 0.61 3.14
C GLN A 32 7.15 1.55 4.21
N ARG A 33 7.21 1.11 5.45
CA ARG A 33 7.83 1.92 6.52
C ARG A 33 9.29 2.21 6.25
N LEU A 34 10.04 1.23 5.77
CA LEU A 34 11.45 1.43 5.41
C LEU A 34 11.58 2.47 4.30
N LEU A 35 10.76 2.37 3.26
CA LEU A 35 10.81 3.31 2.14
C LEU A 35 10.37 4.72 2.55
N VAL A 36 9.37 4.84 3.42
CA VAL A 36 8.97 6.13 3.98
C VAL A 36 10.15 6.76 4.73
N TYR A 37 10.88 5.99 5.52
CA TYR A 37 12.06 6.46 6.22
C TYR A 37 13.15 6.91 5.23
N GLN A 38 13.43 6.12 4.21
CA GLN A 38 14.46 6.44 3.22
C GLN A 38 14.11 7.67 2.39
N VAL A 39 12.87 7.82 1.98
CA VAL A 39 12.39 9.01 1.25
C VAL A 39 12.43 10.23 2.14
N GLY A 40 12.15 10.08 3.44
CA GLY A 40 12.27 11.17 4.41
C GLY A 40 13.70 11.65 4.61
N GLY A 41 14.67 10.73 4.51
CA GLY A 41 16.10 11.06 4.64
C GLY A 41 16.75 11.51 3.34
N ASP A 42 16.23 11.07 2.20
CA ASP A 42 16.72 11.46 0.88
C ASP A 42 15.52 11.83 -0.01
N ARG A 43 15.22 13.10 -0.01
CA ARG A 43 14.04 13.64 -0.68
C ARG A 43 14.17 13.70 -2.20
N ALA A 44 15.32 13.30 -2.74
CA ALA A 44 15.47 13.06 -4.16
C ALA A 44 14.86 11.74 -4.59
N ARG A 45 14.50 10.87 -3.63
CA ARG A 45 13.93 9.55 -3.89
C ARG A 45 12.42 9.57 -3.88
N ALA A 46 11.86 8.67 -4.66
CA ALA A 46 10.45 8.32 -4.62
C ALA A 46 10.34 6.83 -4.89
N ALA A 47 9.33 6.19 -4.36
CA ALA A 47 9.12 4.76 -4.55
C ALA A 47 7.67 4.48 -4.94
N LEU A 48 7.49 3.41 -5.71
CA LEU A 48 6.19 2.90 -6.08
C LEU A 48 6.18 1.39 -5.83
N LEU A 49 5.34 0.93 -4.93
CA LEU A 49 5.17 -0.48 -4.65
C LEU A 49 3.96 -0.98 -5.41
N VAL A 50 4.13 -2.07 -6.16
CA VAL A 50 3.05 -2.70 -6.94
C VAL A 50 2.99 -4.16 -6.56
N CYS A 51 1.86 -4.61 -6.04
CA CYS A 51 1.74 -5.96 -5.50
C CYS A 51 0.29 -6.45 -5.52
N GLU A 52 0.12 -7.69 -5.07
CA GLU A 52 -1.17 -8.28 -4.77
C GLU A 52 -1.14 -8.82 -3.33
N HIS A 53 -2.29 -8.82 -2.70
CA HIS A 53 -2.45 -9.44 -1.38
C HIS A 53 -3.36 -10.65 -1.47
N GLY A 54 -3.14 -11.63 -0.60
CA GLY A 54 -4.08 -12.71 -0.38
C GLY A 54 -5.39 -12.16 0.20
N PRO A 55 -6.44 -12.99 0.37
CA PRO A 55 -7.71 -12.51 0.89
C PRO A 55 -7.53 -11.83 2.24
N LEU A 56 -8.00 -10.59 2.35
CA LEU A 56 -7.73 -9.73 3.49
C LEU A 56 -8.73 -8.58 3.49
N LEU A 57 -9.27 -8.27 4.66
CA LEU A 57 -10.06 -7.06 4.88
C LEU A 57 -9.22 -6.06 5.66
N THR A 58 -9.07 -4.86 5.12
CA THR A 58 -8.47 -3.76 5.87
C THR A 58 -9.53 -2.73 6.22
N VAL A 59 -9.45 -2.18 7.43
CA VAL A 59 -10.36 -1.14 7.91
C VAL A 59 -9.51 0.10 8.18
N GLY A 60 -9.77 1.16 7.42
CA GLY A 60 -9.07 2.43 7.56
C GLY A 60 -9.63 3.28 8.68
N ARG A 61 -9.11 4.52 8.81
CA ARG A 61 -9.45 5.43 9.91
C ARG A 61 -10.94 5.79 9.97
N HIS A 62 -11.64 5.78 8.84
CA HIS A 62 -13.05 6.13 8.75
C HIS A 62 -13.96 4.90 8.65
N GLY A 63 -13.40 3.71 8.85
CA GLY A 63 -14.16 2.49 8.81
C GLY A 63 -14.63 2.05 10.18
N SER A 64 -15.58 1.13 10.18
CA SER A 64 -16.06 0.47 11.39
C SER A 64 -16.37 -0.98 11.09
N ARG A 65 -16.50 -1.77 12.17
CA ARG A 65 -16.92 -3.18 12.04
C ARG A 65 -18.26 -3.31 11.31
N ALA A 66 -19.12 -2.31 11.44
CA ALA A 66 -20.44 -2.30 10.80
C ALA A 66 -20.37 -2.26 9.27
N HIS A 67 -19.23 -1.84 8.71
CA HIS A 67 -19.04 -1.84 7.26
C HIS A 67 -18.75 -3.24 6.70
N ILE A 68 -18.45 -4.21 7.56
CA ILE A 68 -18.16 -5.59 7.16
C ILE A 68 -19.45 -6.38 7.28
N LEU A 69 -19.98 -6.83 6.15
CA LEU A 69 -21.27 -7.52 6.10
C LEU A 69 -21.17 -9.02 6.47
N TYR A 70 -19.96 -9.55 6.59
CA TYR A 70 -19.73 -10.92 6.98
C TYR A 70 -19.66 -11.03 8.51
N GLU A 71 -20.25 -12.10 9.03
CA GLU A 71 -20.11 -12.43 10.45
C GLU A 71 -18.70 -12.95 10.74
N PRO A 72 -18.21 -12.83 12.00
CA PRO A 72 -16.87 -13.31 12.34
C PRO A 72 -16.63 -14.78 11.99
N GLU A 73 -17.64 -15.63 12.15
CA GLU A 73 -17.55 -17.06 11.83
C GLU A 73 -17.39 -17.28 10.33
N GLU A 74 -18.04 -16.47 9.51
CA GLU A 74 -17.93 -16.54 8.07
C GLU A 74 -16.52 -16.13 7.62
N LEU A 75 -15.99 -15.06 8.19
CA LEU A 75 -14.64 -14.60 7.88
C LEU A 75 -13.60 -15.65 8.25
N GLN A 76 -13.79 -16.30 9.40
CA GLN A 76 -12.88 -17.34 9.85
C GLN A 76 -12.95 -18.57 8.92
N ALA A 77 -14.14 -18.96 8.51
CA ALA A 77 -14.32 -20.06 7.57
C ALA A 77 -13.68 -19.78 6.20
N LEU A 78 -13.77 -18.54 5.74
CA LEU A 78 -13.15 -18.09 4.49
C LEU A 78 -11.64 -17.86 4.63
N ARG A 79 -11.11 -17.81 5.84
CA ARG A 79 -9.74 -17.44 6.14
C ARG A 79 -9.41 -16.03 5.62
N TRP A 80 -10.33 -15.11 5.86
CA TRP A 80 -10.17 -13.69 5.52
C TRP A 80 -9.89 -12.91 6.80
N PRO A 81 -8.61 -12.62 7.11
CA PRO A 81 -8.29 -11.83 8.29
C PRO A 81 -8.75 -10.39 8.14
N VAL A 82 -9.06 -9.77 9.26
CA VAL A 82 -9.42 -8.35 9.32
C VAL A 82 -8.26 -7.61 9.98
N ARG A 83 -7.78 -6.55 9.33
CA ARG A 83 -6.68 -5.74 9.84
C ARG A 83 -7.10 -4.28 9.91
N TRP A 84 -6.92 -3.69 11.07
CA TRP A 84 -7.13 -2.25 11.27
C TRP A 84 -5.84 -1.53 10.90
N VAL A 85 -5.95 -0.57 9.99
CA VAL A 85 -4.78 0.09 9.41
C VAL A 85 -4.93 1.59 9.43
N ASN A 86 -3.80 2.30 9.37
CA ASN A 86 -3.75 3.76 9.41
C ASN A 86 -3.72 4.32 7.98
N ARG A 87 -4.79 4.10 7.25
CA ARG A 87 -5.01 4.75 5.95
C ARG A 87 -6.34 5.48 5.98
N GLY A 88 -6.57 6.34 5.02
CA GLY A 88 -7.89 6.95 4.82
C GLY A 88 -8.91 5.92 4.38
N GLY A 89 -10.17 6.33 4.35
CA GLY A 89 -11.27 5.51 3.90
C GLY A 89 -11.78 4.52 4.92
N GLY A 90 -12.70 3.68 4.48
CA GLY A 90 -13.40 2.69 5.28
C GLY A 90 -12.85 1.29 5.13
N ALA A 91 -13.73 0.32 5.01
CA ALA A 91 -13.34 -1.08 4.82
C ALA A 91 -13.06 -1.37 3.35
N LEU A 92 -12.06 -2.21 3.10
CA LEU A 92 -11.66 -2.59 1.75
C LEU A 92 -11.31 -4.08 1.75
N LEU A 93 -11.86 -4.81 0.78
CA LEU A 93 -11.53 -6.21 0.58
C LEU A 93 -10.43 -6.32 -0.47
N HIS A 94 -9.36 -7.03 -0.10
CA HIS A 94 -8.26 -7.35 -1.00
C HIS A 94 -8.34 -8.82 -1.38
N LEU A 95 -8.29 -9.10 -2.66
CA LEU A 95 -8.32 -10.47 -3.17
C LEU A 95 -7.18 -10.69 -4.16
N PRO A 96 -6.72 -11.93 -4.36
CA PRO A 96 -5.79 -12.25 -5.43
C PRO A 96 -6.33 -11.78 -6.79
N GLY A 97 -5.46 -11.24 -7.64
CA GLY A 97 -5.83 -10.63 -8.91
C GLY A 97 -6.14 -9.14 -8.82
N GLN A 98 -6.29 -8.61 -7.62
CA GLN A 98 -6.48 -7.17 -7.39
C GLN A 98 -5.13 -6.51 -7.20
N LEU A 99 -4.80 -5.57 -8.09
CA LEU A 99 -3.54 -4.86 -8.02
C LEU A 99 -3.60 -3.78 -6.94
N ALA A 100 -2.62 -3.80 -6.04
CA ALA A 100 -2.44 -2.78 -5.02
C ALA A 100 -1.21 -1.94 -5.34
N VAL A 101 -1.37 -0.63 -5.34
CA VAL A 101 -0.30 0.32 -5.69
C VAL A 101 -0.10 1.27 -4.51
N TYR A 102 1.13 1.36 -4.04
CA TYR A 102 1.50 2.19 -2.89
C TYR A 102 2.59 3.18 -3.27
N PRO A 103 2.24 4.42 -3.62
CA PRO A 103 3.25 5.45 -3.84
C PRO A 103 3.85 5.93 -2.52
N VAL A 104 5.15 6.14 -2.50
CA VAL A 104 5.88 6.78 -1.39
C VAL A 104 6.64 7.95 -1.97
N LEU A 105 6.12 9.15 -1.78
CA LEU A 105 6.57 10.35 -2.47
C LEU A 105 6.92 11.45 -1.48
N PRO A 106 7.98 12.24 -1.75
CA PRO A 106 8.31 13.42 -0.96
C PRO A 106 7.43 14.61 -1.40
N LEU A 107 6.19 14.67 -0.91
CA LEU A 107 5.19 15.63 -1.38
C LEU A 107 5.63 17.09 -1.23
N ASP A 108 6.29 17.42 -0.13
CA ASP A 108 6.76 18.77 0.12
C ASP A 108 7.84 19.22 -0.89
N ARG A 109 8.75 18.31 -1.27
CA ARG A 109 9.73 18.58 -2.30
C ARG A 109 9.08 18.74 -3.68
N LEU A 110 8.01 18.00 -3.92
CA LEU A 110 7.25 18.08 -5.18
C LEU A 110 6.33 19.30 -5.19
N GLY A 111 6.25 20.06 -4.10
CA GLY A 111 5.38 21.21 -3.99
C GLY A 111 3.90 20.87 -3.93
N LEU A 112 3.57 19.65 -3.48
CA LEU A 112 2.20 19.17 -3.42
C LEU A 112 1.69 19.16 -1.98
N GLY A 113 0.54 19.79 -1.74
CA GLY A 113 -0.22 19.53 -0.53
C GLY A 113 -0.93 18.19 -0.63
N LEU A 114 -1.40 17.67 0.51
CA LEU A 114 -2.06 16.37 0.54
C LEU A 114 -3.32 16.35 -0.34
N GLN A 115 -4.15 17.38 -0.28
CA GLN A 115 -5.38 17.43 -1.06
C GLN A 115 -5.09 17.46 -2.56
N GLU A 116 -4.11 18.28 -2.97
CA GLU A 116 -3.71 18.35 -4.37
C GLU A 116 -3.19 16.99 -4.89
N TYR A 117 -2.42 16.30 -4.05
CA TYR A 117 -1.95 14.95 -4.40
C TYR A 117 -3.10 13.97 -4.60
N LEU A 118 -4.08 13.97 -3.69
CA LEU A 118 -5.26 13.11 -3.82
C LEU A 118 -6.08 13.46 -5.05
N ASP A 119 -6.25 14.75 -5.35
CA ASP A 119 -7.00 15.19 -6.53
C ASP A 119 -6.32 14.72 -7.82
N ARG A 120 -5.00 14.80 -7.88
CA ARG A 120 -4.24 14.32 -9.03
C ARG A 120 -4.34 12.81 -9.22
N LEU A 121 -4.30 12.05 -8.13
CA LEU A 121 -4.49 10.60 -8.20
C LEU A 121 -5.87 10.23 -8.72
N GLN A 122 -6.90 10.94 -8.29
CA GLN A 122 -8.27 10.68 -8.72
C GLN A 122 -8.54 11.11 -10.15
N GLY A 123 -7.79 12.07 -10.65
CA GLY A 123 -7.94 12.60 -12.00
C GLY A 123 -7.26 11.77 -13.09
N VAL A 124 -6.62 10.70 -12.73
CA VAL A 124 -5.88 9.87 -13.70
C VAL A 124 -6.80 8.91 -14.43
#